data_726240ff8fdaa1712e4e38b94eecf4e7
#
_entry.id   726240ff8fdaa1712e4e38b94eecf4e7
#
_cell.length_a   1.000
_cell.length_b   1.000
_cell.length_c   1.000
_cell.angle_alpha   90.00
_cell.angle_beta   90.00
_cell.angle_gamma   90.00
#
_symmetry.space_group_name_H-M   'P 1'
#
loop_
_entity.id
_entity.type
_entity.pdbx_description
1 polymer ?
#
loop_
_entity_poly.entity_id
_entity_poly.type
_entity_poly.pdbx_seq_one_letter_code
_entity_poly.pdbx_strand_id
1 'polypeptide(L)'
;MSEPRFRTHRSARAILAGALVAFCLSPFAPALADDDSGSARELLRTIKKARLIDLSHTWDKFSPIASVNPTYSFALVSTHAGTRGMFGDGGQLSFAAEVMHFSGQHGAPSIDAIGHIGRDGSLFGGVDAALATSNADGIGTSGTGAHLAIDQFPTDLMVNRGILLDVARFVNGDSRPLDSHAEVTADLLDRTAKHQRVTLKKGDTVFIRTGYGPLFKSNPSVYADPNASPGPSVGGAKFLIDHGARVVGDDTLTFEMRPPIINPGKPNFQVFPVHMQLIADSGIYIIENLNLEELSEAKAYEFVVVVPPLKVLGGTGSALRAFALVPRDD
;
A
#
# COMPACT_ATOMS: atom_id res chain seq x y z
N MET A 1 -13.27 0.26 66.53
CA MET A 1 -14.25 1.24 66.98
C MET A 1 -14.81 1.91 65.75
N SER A 2 -16.01 1.79 65.26
CA SER A 2 -17.30 1.28 65.73
C SER A 2 -18.12 1.02 64.45
N GLU A 3 -18.73 -0.18 64.35
CA GLU A 3 -19.87 -0.37 63.45
C GLU A 3 -21.10 0.40 63.91
N PRO A 4 -22.04 0.62 63.04
CA PRO A 4 -23.42 0.34 63.40
C PRO A 4 -24.27 -0.36 62.32
N ARG A 5 -24.81 -1.48 62.68
CA ARG A 5 -26.23 -1.82 62.99
C ARG A 5 -27.21 -1.81 61.80
N PHE A 6 -27.63 -3.02 61.51
CA PHE A 6 -28.86 -3.42 60.79
C PHE A 6 -30.12 -2.82 61.37
N ARG A 7 -31.08 -2.48 60.50
CA ARG A 7 -32.51 -2.39 60.82
C ARG A 7 -33.34 -3.14 59.78
N THR A 8 -33.95 -4.19 60.26
CA THR A 8 -35.05 -4.92 59.65
C THR A 8 -36.36 -4.10 59.74
N HIS A 9 -37.16 -4.08 58.70
CA HIS A 9 -38.59 -3.86 58.81
C HIS A 9 -39.38 -4.82 57.92
N ARG A 10 -40.44 -5.30 58.51
CA ARG A 10 -41.35 -6.38 58.20
C ARG A 10 -42.29 -6.08 57.04
N SER A 11 -42.52 -7.11 56.30
CA SER A 11 -43.76 -7.59 55.64
C SER A 11 -45.03 -6.72 55.65
N ALA A 12 -45.60 -6.56 54.47
CA ALA A 12 -47.04 -6.50 54.26
C ALA A 12 -47.43 -7.32 53.03
N ARG A 13 -48.22 -8.36 53.29
CA ARG A 13 -48.90 -9.21 52.28
C ARG A 13 -50.08 -8.36 51.72
N ALA A 14 -50.23 -8.31 50.43
CA ALA A 14 -51.51 -8.00 49.79
C ALA A 14 -51.77 -9.04 48.68
N ILE A 15 -52.96 -9.52 48.73
CA ILE A 15 -53.54 -10.64 47.99
C ILE A 15 -54.22 -10.10 46.72
N LEU A 16 -54.07 -10.80 45.66
CA LEU A 16 -54.99 -11.11 44.54
C LEU A 16 -55.53 -10.08 43.60
N ALA A 17 -55.36 -10.30 42.32
CA ALA A 17 -56.44 -10.69 41.43
C ALA A 17 -55.87 -11.16 40.11
N GLY A 18 -56.20 -12.39 39.71
CA GLY A 18 -55.80 -12.93 38.41
C GLY A 18 -56.59 -12.30 37.28
N ALA A 19 -55.90 -11.88 36.25
CA ALA A 19 -56.45 -11.68 34.94
C ALA A 19 -55.66 -12.55 33.96
N LEU A 20 -56.29 -13.62 33.50
CA LEU A 20 -55.80 -14.48 32.40
C LEU A 20 -55.85 -13.61 31.15
N VAL A 21 -54.70 -13.11 30.71
CA VAL A 21 -54.54 -12.58 29.36
C VAL A 21 -54.03 -13.69 28.48
N ALA A 22 -54.89 -14.24 27.66
CA ALA A 22 -54.51 -15.18 26.59
C ALA A 22 -53.59 -14.43 25.62
N PHE A 23 -52.29 -14.71 25.71
CA PHE A 23 -51.31 -14.31 24.68
C PHE A 23 -51.52 -15.23 23.47
N CYS A 24 -52.14 -14.69 22.45
CA CYS A 24 -52.06 -15.24 21.08
C CYS A 24 -50.59 -15.22 20.68
N LEU A 25 -49.91 -16.34 20.78
CA LEU A 25 -48.63 -16.58 20.14
C LEU A 25 -48.88 -16.64 18.63
N SER A 26 -48.82 -15.49 17.95
CA SER A 26 -48.57 -15.49 16.54
C SER A 26 -47.16 -16.02 16.34
N PRO A 27 -46.94 -17.02 15.48
CA PRO A 27 -45.58 -17.41 15.12
C PRO A 27 -45.01 -16.27 14.28
N PHE A 28 -44.16 -15.43 14.88
CA PHE A 28 -43.22 -14.64 14.12
C PHE A 28 -42.28 -15.61 13.43
N ALA A 29 -42.63 -16.02 12.24
CA ALA A 29 -41.65 -16.54 11.31
C ALA A 29 -40.72 -15.35 11.02
N PRO A 30 -39.40 -15.47 11.24
CA PRO A 30 -38.51 -14.47 10.70
C PRO A 30 -38.68 -14.51 9.19
N ALA A 31 -39.20 -13.44 8.61
CA ALA A 31 -39.09 -13.20 7.18
C ALA A 31 -37.59 -13.14 6.89
N LEU A 32 -37.03 -14.24 6.44
CA LEU A 32 -35.75 -14.26 5.75
C LEU A 32 -35.99 -13.43 4.50
N ALA A 33 -35.72 -12.14 4.57
CA ALA A 33 -35.56 -11.32 3.40
C ALA A 33 -34.30 -11.86 2.70
N ASP A 34 -34.52 -12.76 1.76
CA ASP A 34 -33.53 -13.15 0.73
C ASP A 34 -33.37 -11.98 -0.26
N ASP A 35 -32.94 -10.82 0.25
CA ASP A 35 -32.33 -9.78 -0.59
C ASP A 35 -30.84 -10.09 -0.65
N ASP A 36 -30.45 -10.98 -1.54
CA ASP A 36 -29.09 -11.48 -1.75
C ASP A 36 -28.22 -10.43 -2.47
N SER A 37 -28.78 -9.28 -2.87
CA SER A 37 -28.09 -8.16 -3.48
C SER A 37 -27.35 -7.36 -2.40
N GLY A 38 -26.01 -7.48 -2.39
CA GLY A 38 -25.11 -6.78 -1.44
C GLY A 38 -24.68 -7.61 -0.24
N SER A 39 -24.92 -8.93 -0.23
CA SER A 39 -24.45 -9.79 0.84
C SER A 39 -22.94 -10.07 0.74
N ALA A 40 -22.28 -10.30 1.91
CA ALA A 40 -20.89 -10.74 1.93
C ALA A 40 -20.66 -12.03 1.10
N ARG A 41 -21.69 -12.87 0.99
CA ARG A 41 -21.67 -14.09 0.14
C ARG A 41 -21.54 -13.76 -1.34
N GLU A 42 -22.26 -12.75 -1.82
CA GLU A 42 -22.21 -12.32 -3.22
C GLU A 42 -20.85 -11.67 -3.55
N LEU A 43 -20.36 -10.80 -2.67
CA LEU A 43 -19.02 -10.23 -2.79
C LEU A 43 -17.94 -11.32 -2.87
N LEU A 44 -17.99 -12.31 -1.96
CA LEU A 44 -17.07 -13.45 -1.97
C LEU A 44 -17.21 -14.29 -3.25
N ARG A 45 -18.42 -14.47 -3.77
CA ARG A 45 -18.67 -15.19 -5.03
C ARG A 45 -18.02 -14.46 -6.21
N THR A 46 -18.12 -13.13 -6.26
CA THR A 46 -17.49 -12.29 -7.27
C THR A 46 -15.97 -12.35 -7.17
N ILE A 47 -15.41 -12.21 -5.96
CA ILE A 47 -13.96 -12.31 -5.72
C ILE A 47 -13.42 -13.70 -6.12
N LYS A 48 -14.14 -14.79 -5.80
CA LYS A 48 -13.73 -16.16 -6.17
C LYS A 48 -13.73 -16.42 -7.67
N LYS A 49 -14.49 -15.66 -8.45
CA LYS A 49 -14.45 -15.71 -9.93
C LYS A 49 -13.27 -14.94 -10.52
N ALA A 50 -12.62 -14.08 -9.74
CA ALA A 50 -11.45 -13.36 -10.19
C ALA A 50 -10.20 -14.26 -10.12
N ARG A 51 -9.22 -13.97 -10.98
CA ARG A 51 -7.83 -14.42 -10.84
C ARG A 51 -7.10 -13.42 -9.94
N LEU A 52 -6.43 -13.91 -8.92
CA LEU A 52 -5.58 -13.10 -8.07
C LEU A 52 -4.16 -13.13 -8.64
N ILE A 53 -3.59 -11.94 -8.88
CA ILE A 53 -2.20 -11.75 -9.32
C ILE A 53 -1.45 -11.05 -8.19
N ASP A 54 -0.38 -11.69 -7.70
CA ASP A 54 0.53 -11.10 -6.69
C ASP A 54 1.48 -10.12 -7.38
N LEU A 55 1.46 -8.87 -6.95
CA LEU A 55 2.28 -7.80 -7.52
C LEU A 55 3.59 -7.60 -6.76
N SER A 56 4.02 -8.61 -5.98
CA SER A 56 5.17 -8.53 -5.09
C SER A 56 6.31 -9.42 -5.56
N HIS A 57 7.54 -9.00 -5.28
CA HIS A 57 8.70 -9.89 -5.32
C HIS A 57 8.90 -10.56 -3.96
N THR A 58 9.54 -11.73 -3.95
CA THR A 58 10.04 -12.30 -2.69
C THR A 58 11.17 -11.43 -2.17
N TRP A 59 10.97 -10.91 -0.97
CA TRP A 59 11.92 -10.03 -0.31
C TRP A 59 12.86 -10.83 0.59
N ASP A 60 14.17 -10.57 0.51
CA ASP A 60 15.21 -11.19 1.33
C ASP A 60 16.34 -10.19 1.61
N LYS A 61 17.29 -10.60 2.42
CA LYS A 61 18.44 -9.75 2.83
C LYS A 61 19.36 -9.29 1.68
N PHE A 62 19.18 -9.81 0.48
CA PHE A 62 19.94 -9.44 -0.72
C PHE A 62 19.09 -8.64 -1.70
N SER A 63 17.85 -8.35 -1.36
CA SER A 63 16.96 -7.56 -2.21
C SER A 63 17.56 -6.17 -2.43
N PRO A 64 17.49 -5.63 -3.64
CA PRO A 64 18.01 -4.31 -3.94
C PRO A 64 17.30 -3.24 -3.12
N ILE A 65 18.07 -2.27 -2.64
CA ILE A 65 17.60 -1.10 -1.89
C ILE A 65 18.28 0.15 -2.42
N ALA A 66 17.60 1.29 -2.33
CA ALA A 66 18.23 2.58 -2.60
C ALA A 66 19.32 2.88 -1.56
N SER A 67 20.47 3.39 -2.01
CA SER A 67 21.67 3.61 -1.16
C SER A 67 21.45 4.61 -0.02
N VAL A 68 20.38 5.41 -0.10
CA VAL A 68 20.00 6.36 0.95
C VAL A 68 19.24 5.71 2.11
N ASN A 69 18.74 4.49 1.92
CA ASN A 69 17.99 3.76 2.93
C ASN A 69 18.92 2.93 3.84
N PRO A 70 18.59 2.73 5.12
CA PRO A 70 19.35 1.86 6.00
C PRO A 70 19.36 0.42 5.48
N THR A 71 20.39 -0.34 5.85
CA THR A 71 20.50 -1.76 5.44
C THR A 71 19.38 -2.59 6.06
N TYR A 72 18.72 -3.38 5.24
CA TYR A 72 17.78 -4.40 5.71
C TYR A 72 18.51 -5.52 6.43
N SER A 73 17.97 -5.99 7.54
CA SER A 73 18.45 -7.20 8.21
C SER A 73 17.32 -8.11 8.64
N PHE A 74 17.61 -9.40 8.58
CA PHE A 74 16.72 -10.48 9.04
C PHE A 74 17.56 -11.52 9.76
N ALA A 75 17.15 -11.91 10.96
CA ALA A 75 17.78 -12.98 11.72
C ALA A 75 16.77 -13.73 12.59
N LEU A 76 16.84 -15.06 12.60
CA LEU A 76 16.15 -15.87 13.62
C LEU A 76 16.83 -15.64 14.96
N VAL A 77 16.11 -15.12 15.94
CA VAL A 77 16.57 -14.93 17.32
C VAL A 77 16.15 -16.08 18.22
N SER A 78 15.14 -16.84 17.81
CA SER A 78 14.72 -18.07 18.48
C SER A 78 14.56 -19.19 17.45
N THR A 79 14.96 -20.39 17.83
CA THR A 79 14.84 -21.59 16.99
C THR A 79 14.06 -22.66 17.71
N HIS A 80 13.43 -23.59 17.02
CA HIS A 80 12.72 -24.72 17.63
C HIS A 80 13.61 -25.54 18.56
N ALA A 81 14.89 -25.71 18.23
CA ALA A 81 15.86 -26.41 19.09
C ALA A 81 16.13 -25.63 20.39
N GLY A 82 16.25 -24.31 20.30
CA GLY A 82 16.57 -23.45 21.45
C GLY A 82 15.38 -23.18 22.39
N THR A 83 14.14 -23.31 21.89
CA THR A 83 12.93 -23.00 22.67
C THR A 83 12.24 -24.23 23.23
N ARG A 84 12.63 -25.43 22.79
CA ARG A 84 12.06 -26.68 23.27
C ARG A 84 12.27 -26.86 24.77
N GLY A 85 11.17 -27.05 25.52
CA GLY A 85 11.21 -27.19 26.96
C GLY A 85 11.39 -25.87 27.74
N MET A 86 11.43 -24.72 27.10
CA MET A 86 11.58 -23.40 27.74
C MET A 86 10.50 -23.14 28.79
N PHE A 87 9.30 -23.66 28.59
CA PHE A 87 8.16 -23.48 29.50
C PHE A 87 7.97 -24.62 30.53
N GLY A 88 8.94 -25.54 30.63
CA GLY A 88 8.84 -26.65 31.60
C GLY A 88 7.81 -27.74 31.24
N ASP A 89 7.36 -27.77 29.99
CA ASP A 89 6.32 -28.64 29.45
C ASP A 89 6.84 -30.01 28.96
N GLY A 90 8.07 -30.38 29.32
CA GLY A 90 8.71 -31.62 28.87
C GLY A 90 9.13 -31.57 27.39
N GLY A 91 9.12 -30.38 26.79
CA GLY A 91 9.54 -30.15 25.40
C GLY A 91 8.45 -30.44 24.36
N GLN A 92 7.19 -30.34 24.75
CA GLN A 92 6.04 -30.45 23.83
C GLN A 92 5.94 -29.23 22.91
N LEU A 93 6.10 -28.01 23.48
CA LEU A 93 6.08 -26.77 22.73
C LEU A 93 7.49 -26.36 22.29
N SER A 94 7.60 -25.91 21.08
CA SER A 94 8.74 -25.17 20.55
C SER A 94 8.28 -24.11 19.57
N PHE A 95 9.02 -23.03 19.44
CA PHE A 95 8.71 -21.97 18.47
C PHE A 95 9.99 -21.38 17.87
N ALA A 96 9.84 -20.68 16.75
CA ALA A 96 10.88 -19.85 16.16
C ALA A 96 10.37 -18.42 16.05
N ALA A 97 11.28 -17.46 16.18
CA ALA A 97 10.99 -16.04 16.01
C ALA A 97 12.18 -15.35 15.34
N GLU A 98 11.85 -14.33 14.55
CA GLU A 98 12.85 -13.51 13.88
C GLU A 98 12.77 -12.06 14.33
N VAL A 99 13.84 -11.33 14.06
CA VAL A 99 13.89 -9.87 14.09
C VAL A 99 14.17 -9.38 12.69
N MET A 100 13.36 -8.42 12.25
CA MET A 100 13.55 -7.70 11.01
C MET A 100 13.82 -6.22 11.31
N HIS A 101 14.83 -5.66 10.66
CA HIS A 101 15.16 -4.23 10.71
C HIS A 101 15.07 -3.67 9.30
N PHE A 102 14.15 -2.72 9.07
CA PHE A 102 13.91 -2.11 7.76
C PHE A 102 13.30 -0.72 7.92
N SER A 103 13.42 0.12 6.88
CA SER A 103 12.74 1.40 6.77
C SER A 103 11.36 1.25 6.11
N GLY A 104 10.55 2.31 6.17
CA GLY A 104 9.26 2.36 5.48
C GLY A 104 9.36 2.25 3.95
N GLN A 105 10.51 2.64 3.38
CA GLN A 105 10.80 2.56 1.95
C GLN A 105 11.43 1.23 1.55
N HIS A 106 11.62 0.31 2.47
CA HIS A 106 12.00 -1.07 2.16
C HIS A 106 10.76 -1.89 1.83
N GLY A 107 10.85 -2.66 0.79
CA GLY A 107 9.78 -3.56 0.39
C GLY A 107 9.91 -3.94 -1.07
N ALA A 108 9.15 -4.94 -1.43
CA ALA A 108 9.10 -5.40 -2.80
C ALA A 108 7.67 -5.85 -3.16
N PRO A 109 6.71 -4.90 -3.15
CA PRO A 109 6.82 -3.43 -3.22
C PRO A 109 6.87 -2.70 -1.87
N SER A 110 7.19 -1.39 -1.94
CA SER A 110 7.02 -0.40 -0.88
C SER A 110 6.14 0.76 -1.34
N ILE A 111 5.55 1.48 -0.39
CA ILE A 111 4.75 2.68 -0.66
C ILE A 111 5.26 3.85 0.16
N ASP A 112 5.43 5.00 -0.49
CA ASP A 112 5.75 6.27 0.16
C ASP A 112 4.50 6.96 0.69
N ALA A 113 4.57 7.41 1.95
CA ALA A 113 3.57 8.27 2.54
C ALA A 113 3.72 9.71 2.03
N ILE A 114 2.66 10.51 2.14
CA ILE A 114 2.66 11.92 1.71
C ILE A 114 3.68 12.77 2.48
N GLY A 115 3.99 12.40 3.71
CA GLY A 115 5.00 13.07 4.51
C GLY A 115 6.44 12.62 4.24
N HIS A 116 6.68 11.71 3.27
CA HIS A 116 8.02 11.23 2.95
C HIS A 116 8.89 12.29 2.28
N ILE A 117 8.33 13.05 1.34
CA ILE A 117 9.04 14.05 0.56
C ILE A 117 8.51 15.44 0.87
N GLY A 118 9.44 16.37 1.10
CA GLY A 118 9.17 17.81 1.20
C GLY A 118 9.82 18.59 0.07
N ARG A 119 9.32 19.80 -0.15
CA ARG A 119 9.89 20.79 -1.08
C ARG A 119 10.07 22.11 -0.36
N ASP A 120 11.24 22.72 -0.42
CA ASP A 120 11.54 24.05 0.14
C ASP A 120 11.11 24.20 1.62
N GLY A 121 11.34 23.13 2.43
CA GLY A 121 10.99 23.09 3.86
C GLY A 121 9.52 22.82 4.17
N SER A 122 8.70 22.55 3.16
CA SER A 122 7.26 22.25 3.33
C SER A 122 6.91 20.84 2.85
N LEU A 123 6.03 20.18 3.58
CA LEU A 123 5.30 18.99 3.15
C LEU A 123 3.99 19.39 2.44
N PHE A 124 3.32 18.42 1.83
CA PHE A 124 2.03 18.64 1.16
C PHE A 124 1.05 19.42 2.05
N GLY A 125 0.33 20.38 1.42
CA GLY A 125 -0.60 21.25 2.14
C GLY A 125 0.07 22.37 2.92
N GLY A 126 1.36 22.65 2.71
CA GLY A 126 2.10 23.75 3.35
C GLY A 126 2.49 23.46 4.80
N VAL A 127 2.50 22.20 5.22
CA VAL A 127 2.94 21.80 6.57
C VAL A 127 4.44 22.00 6.69
N ASP A 128 4.91 22.66 7.76
CA ASP A 128 6.33 22.82 8.04
C ASP A 128 6.98 21.46 8.26
N ALA A 129 7.95 21.12 7.41
CA ALA A 129 8.59 19.81 7.42
C ALA A 129 9.44 19.59 8.69
N ALA A 130 10.13 20.64 9.17
CA ALA A 130 10.97 20.54 10.36
C ALA A 130 10.13 20.33 11.62
N LEU A 131 9.00 21.02 11.74
CA LEU A 131 8.07 20.83 12.86
C LEU A 131 7.41 19.45 12.81
N ALA A 132 6.97 19.00 11.63
CA ALA A 132 6.31 17.69 11.46
C ALA A 132 7.23 16.52 11.80
N THR A 133 8.55 16.69 11.69
CA THR A 133 9.58 15.68 11.97
C THR A 133 10.48 16.03 13.16
N SER A 134 10.05 16.94 14.03
CA SER A 134 10.82 17.37 15.20
C SER A 134 10.89 16.32 16.32
N ASN A 135 10.00 15.32 16.29
CA ASN A 135 10.01 14.19 17.21
C ASN A 135 10.52 12.93 16.47
N ALA A 136 11.45 12.21 17.07
CA ALA A 136 12.02 10.97 16.55
C ALA A 136 11.00 9.80 16.47
N ASP A 137 9.84 9.92 17.11
CA ASP A 137 8.78 8.88 17.10
C ASP A 137 8.01 8.82 15.79
N GLY A 138 8.26 9.76 14.86
CA GLY A 138 7.66 9.73 13.51
C GLY A 138 6.97 11.03 13.11
N ILE A 139 6.48 11.06 11.86
CA ILE A 139 5.82 12.25 11.29
C ILE A 139 4.58 12.60 12.11
N GLY A 140 4.49 13.87 12.51
CA GLY A 140 3.31 14.40 13.18
C GLY A 140 3.09 13.96 14.61
N THR A 141 3.98 13.17 15.20
CA THR A 141 3.91 12.82 16.62
C THR A 141 4.20 14.03 17.52
N SER A 142 4.77 15.10 16.95
CA SER A 142 4.88 16.43 17.56
C SER A 142 3.60 17.28 17.52
N GLY A 143 2.50 16.74 16.94
CA GLY A 143 1.23 17.45 16.78
C GLY A 143 1.04 18.16 15.43
N THR A 144 2.04 18.17 14.55
CA THR A 144 1.99 18.85 13.24
C THR A 144 2.18 17.82 12.12
N GLY A 145 1.23 17.77 11.16
CA GLY A 145 1.35 16.95 9.95
C GLY A 145 1.04 15.45 10.13
N ALA A 146 0.41 15.05 11.23
CA ALA A 146 0.07 13.64 11.50
C ALA A 146 -0.71 12.97 10.36
N HIS A 147 -1.57 13.72 9.66
CA HIS A 147 -2.37 13.23 8.54
C HIS A 147 -1.54 12.86 7.28
N LEU A 148 -0.25 13.16 7.27
CA LEU A 148 0.67 12.87 6.16
C LEU A 148 1.43 11.55 6.34
N ALA A 149 1.31 10.92 7.52
CA ALA A 149 1.96 9.65 7.82
C ALA A 149 1.21 8.45 7.21
N ILE A 150 1.89 7.30 7.07
CA ILE A 150 1.34 6.11 6.42
C ILE A 150 0.17 5.48 7.19
N ASP A 151 0.11 5.64 8.51
CA ASP A 151 -1.02 5.18 9.33
C ASP A 151 -2.34 5.89 9.01
N GLN A 152 -2.26 7.02 8.31
CA GLN A 152 -3.39 7.80 7.80
C GLN A 152 -3.73 7.49 6.32
N PHE A 153 -3.12 6.44 5.74
CA PHE A 153 -3.45 6.03 4.38
C PHE A 153 -4.97 5.82 4.23
N PRO A 154 -5.62 6.47 3.24
CA PRO A 154 -7.07 6.43 3.10
C PRO A 154 -7.59 5.02 2.80
N THR A 155 -8.60 4.58 3.55
CA THR A 155 -9.17 3.23 3.41
C THR A 155 -9.85 3.00 2.06
N ASP A 156 -10.37 4.05 1.42
CA ASP A 156 -10.95 4.01 0.07
C ASP A 156 -9.90 3.73 -1.03
N LEU A 157 -8.62 3.94 -0.73
CA LEU A 157 -7.50 3.60 -1.63
C LEU A 157 -6.95 2.20 -1.40
N MET A 158 -7.31 1.52 -0.30
CA MET A 158 -6.85 0.15 -0.05
C MET A 158 -7.41 -0.85 -1.05
N VAL A 159 -8.62 -0.61 -1.54
CA VAL A 159 -9.26 -1.39 -2.61
C VAL A 159 -9.78 -0.40 -3.63
N ASN A 160 -9.17 -0.35 -4.80
CA ASN A 160 -9.41 0.71 -5.77
C ASN A 160 -9.40 0.16 -7.21
N ARG A 161 -9.81 1.00 -8.16
CA ARG A 161 -9.62 0.74 -9.58
C ARG A 161 -8.15 0.90 -9.93
N GLY A 162 -7.52 -0.16 -10.46
CA GLY A 162 -6.15 -0.19 -10.94
C GLY A 162 -6.10 -0.08 -12.46
N ILE A 163 -5.15 0.71 -12.97
CA ILE A 163 -4.81 0.82 -14.40
C ILE A 163 -3.35 0.44 -14.57
N LEU A 164 -3.05 -0.45 -15.52
CA LEU A 164 -1.70 -0.73 -15.98
C LEU A 164 -1.43 0.01 -17.29
N LEU A 165 -0.45 0.88 -17.29
CA LEU A 165 0.16 1.44 -18.50
C LEU A 165 1.43 0.62 -18.82
N ASP A 166 1.30 -0.39 -19.66
CA ASP A 166 2.41 -1.29 -20.05
C ASP A 166 3.25 -0.64 -21.15
N VAL A 167 4.06 0.32 -20.73
CA VAL A 167 4.89 1.14 -21.63
C VAL A 167 5.95 0.30 -22.34
N ALA A 168 6.57 -0.64 -21.62
CA ALA A 168 7.59 -1.51 -22.21
C ALA A 168 7.03 -2.35 -23.37
N ARG A 169 5.86 -2.96 -23.18
CA ARG A 169 5.23 -3.73 -24.26
C ARG A 169 4.75 -2.86 -25.41
N PHE A 170 4.25 -1.67 -25.11
CA PHE A 170 3.83 -0.72 -26.15
C PHE A 170 5.01 -0.29 -27.04
N VAL A 171 6.17 -0.02 -26.44
CA VAL A 171 7.37 0.44 -27.18
C VAL A 171 8.05 -0.70 -27.93
N ASN A 172 8.23 -1.85 -27.27
CA ASN A 172 9.05 -2.95 -27.79
C ASN A 172 8.22 -3.99 -28.58
N GLY A 173 6.90 -4.01 -28.44
CA GLY A 173 6.02 -5.03 -29.00
C GLY A 173 6.06 -6.39 -28.27
N ASP A 174 6.92 -6.52 -27.26
CA ASP A 174 7.11 -7.72 -26.45
C ASP A 174 7.37 -7.38 -24.97
N SER A 175 7.80 -8.37 -24.15
CA SER A 175 8.01 -8.19 -22.72
C SER A 175 9.37 -7.59 -22.33
N ARG A 176 10.27 -7.32 -23.29
CA ARG A 176 11.58 -6.75 -22.98
C ARG A 176 11.48 -5.44 -22.23
N PRO A 177 12.45 -5.13 -21.34
CA PRO A 177 12.49 -3.87 -20.64
C PRO A 177 12.73 -2.70 -21.60
N LEU A 178 12.35 -1.52 -21.16
CA LEU A 178 12.78 -0.27 -21.78
C LEU A 178 14.30 -0.12 -21.68
N ASP A 179 14.86 0.76 -22.53
CA ASP A 179 16.24 1.23 -22.37
C ASP A 179 16.43 1.82 -20.96
N SER A 180 17.62 1.62 -20.37
CA SER A 180 17.93 2.06 -19.01
C SER A 180 17.88 3.58 -18.79
N HIS A 181 17.84 4.36 -19.84
CA HIS A 181 17.69 5.82 -19.81
C HIS A 181 16.38 6.27 -20.48
N ALA A 182 15.43 5.36 -20.67
CA ALA A 182 14.16 5.70 -21.27
C ALA A 182 13.32 6.58 -20.35
N GLU A 183 12.97 7.74 -20.87
CA GLU A 183 12.10 8.70 -20.23
C GLU A 183 10.64 8.39 -20.53
N VAL A 184 9.84 8.08 -19.53
CA VAL A 184 8.40 7.87 -19.67
C VAL A 184 7.69 9.22 -19.62
N THR A 185 7.46 9.79 -20.81
CA THR A 185 6.89 11.12 -21.01
C THR A 185 5.35 11.10 -20.97
N ALA A 186 4.73 12.29 -20.88
CA ALA A 186 3.27 12.45 -20.98
C ALA A 186 2.71 11.89 -22.30
N ASP A 187 3.38 12.19 -23.44
CA ASP A 187 2.98 11.67 -24.76
C ASP A 187 3.04 10.14 -24.81
N LEU A 188 4.08 9.55 -24.22
CA LEU A 188 4.26 8.11 -24.20
C LEU A 188 3.17 7.44 -23.36
N LEU A 189 2.81 8.00 -22.20
CA LEU A 189 1.71 7.52 -21.36
C LEU A 189 0.35 7.62 -22.07
N ASP A 190 0.07 8.76 -22.70
CA ASP A 190 -1.18 8.97 -23.45
C ASP A 190 -1.33 7.99 -24.63
N ARG A 191 -0.25 7.79 -25.40
CA ARG A 191 -0.24 6.83 -26.50
C ARG A 191 -0.38 5.38 -26.01
N THR A 192 0.23 5.03 -24.89
CA THR A 192 0.09 3.72 -24.27
C THR A 192 -1.36 3.48 -23.83
N ALA A 193 -1.97 4.44 -23.13
CA ALA A 193 -3.37 4.35 -22.71
C ALA A 193 -4.32 4.17 -23.91
N LYS A 194 -4.13 4.96 -24.97
CA LYS A 194 -4.92 4.84 -26.22
C LYS A 194 -4.75 3.48 -26.89
N HIS A 195 -3.50 2.98 -26.99
CA HIS A 195 -3.21 1.66 -27.57
C HIS A 195 -3.90 0.54 -26.77
N GLN A 196 -3.85 0.61 -25.46
CA GLN A 196 -4.48 -0.33 -24.53
C GLN A 196 -6.00 -0.15 -24.42
N ARG A 197 -6.55 0.95 -24.98
CA ARG A 197 -7.98 1.31 -24.89
C ARG A 197 -8.46 1.50 -23.45
N VAL A 198 -7.58 2.00 -22.59
CA VAL A 198 -7.93 2.36 -21.21
C VAL A 198 -8.09 3.88 -21.09
N THR A 199 -8.97 4.29 -20.18
CA THR A 199 -9.18 5.70 -19.84
C THR A 199 -8.95 5.88 -18.36
N LEU A 200 -7.99 6.73 -18.00
CA LEU A 200 -7.73 7.11 -16.62
C LEU A 200 -8.91 7.93 -16.08
N LYS A 201 -9.27 7.69 -14.83
CA LYS A 201 -10.31 8.43 -14.10
C LYS A 201 -9.74 9.02 -12.82
N LYS A 202 -10.33 10.13 -12.39
CA LYS A 202 -9.97 10.72 -11.10
C LYS A 202 -10.16 9.70 -9.98
N GLY A 203 -9.12 9.53 -9.16
CA GLY A 203 -9.11 8.58 -8.05
C GLY A 203 -8.40 7.27 -8.34
N ASP A 204 -8.06 6.97 -9.60
CA ASP A 204 -7.41 5.71 -9.96
C ASP A 204 -6.06 5.49 -9.26
N THR A 205 -5.72 4.22 -9.10
CA THR A 205 -4.36 3.75 -8.88
C THR A 205 -3.75 3.38 -10.23
N VAL A 206 -2.64 4.02 -10.61
CA VAL A 206 -2.03 3.86 -11.95
C VAL A 206 -0.65 3.25 -11.82
N PHE A 207 -0.45 2.09 -12.44
CA PHE A 207 0.84 1.42 -12.52
C PHE A 207 1.46 1.57 -13.90
N ILE A 208 2.77 1.80 -13.93
CA ILE A 208 3.57 1.93 -15.14
C ILE A 208 4.55 0.76 -15.20
N ARG A 209 4.44 -0.08 -16.23
CA ARG A 209 5.41 -1.15 -16.43
C ARG A 209 6.52 -0.70 -17.37
N THR A 210 7.74 -0.71 -16.86
CA THR A 210 8.97 -0.45 -17.61
C THR A 210 9.68 -1.74 -18.07
N GLY A 211 9.26 -2.89 -17.53
CA GLY A 211 9.88 -4.18 -17.77
C GLY A 211 11.12 -4.45 -16.91
N TYR A 212 11.40 -3.58 -15.92
CA TYR A 212 12.54 -3.74 -15.01
C TYR A 212 12.29 -4.76 -13.89
N GLY A 213 11.03 -5.06 -13.56
CA GLY A 213 10.66 -6.01 -12.51
C GLY A 213 11.48 -7.30 -12.47
N PRO A 214 11.70 -8.02 -13.58
CA PRO A 214 12.50 -9.24 -13.59
C PRO A 214 13.95 -9.06 -13.13
N LEU A 215 14.53 -7.86 -13.30
CA LEU A 215 15.90 -7.54 -12.90
C LEU A 215 16.06 -7.51 -11.38
N PHE A 216 15.00 -7.30 -10.63
CA PHE A 216 15.00 -7.31 -9.16
C PHE A 216 15.69 -8.56 -8.60
N LYS A 217 15.48 -9.71 -9.22
CA LYS A 217 16.10 -10.99 -8.83
C LYS A 217 17.22 -11.43 -9.78
N SER A 218 17.05 -11.23 -11.10
CA SER A 218 18.00 -11.75 -12.08
C SER A 218 19.27 -10.93 -12.18
N ASN A 219 19.19 -9.61 -11.93
CA ASN A 219 20.34 -8.71 -11.97
C ASN A 219 20.16 -7.52 -11.01
N PRO A 220 20.25 -7.72 -9.68
CA PRO A 220 20.02 -6.70 -8.68
C PRO A 220 20.94 -5.47 -8.82
N SER A 221 22.15 -5.65 -9.34
CA SER A 221 23.11 -4.54 -9.52
C SER A 221 22.67 -3.59 -10.65
N VAL A 222 22.09 -4.09 -11.74
CA VAL A 222 21.50 -3.26 -12.79
C VAL A 222 20.21 -2.62 -12.30
N TYR A 223 19.39 -3.37 -11.58
CA TYR A 223 18.15 -2.87 -11.00
C TYR A 223 18.38 -1.68 -10.06
N ALA A 224 19.44 -1.75 -9.24
CA ALA A 224 19.79 -0.73 -8.24
C ALA A 224 20.79 0.32 -8.74
N ASP A 225 21.11 0.37 -10.03
CA ASP A 225 22.06 1.36 -10.58
C ASP A 225 21.55 2.78 -10.30
N PRO A 226 22.28 3.62 -9.55
CA PRO A 226 21.85 4.98 -9.25
C PRO A 226 21.85 5.91 -10.45
N ASN A 227 22.49 5.51 -11.54
CA ASN A 227 22.69 6.36 -12.73
C ASN A 227 21.84 5.94 -13.93
N ALA A 228 21.18 4.77 -13.86
CA ALA A 228 20.46 4.24 -15.00
C ALA A 228 19.24 3.42 -14.54
N SER A 229 18.06 3.93 -14.80
CA SER A 229 16.78 3.22 -14.71
C SER A 229 15.75 3.98 -15.55
N PRO A 230 14.90 3.30 -16.32
CA PRO A 230 13.77 3.97 -16.95
C PRO A 230 12.78 4.42 -15.88
N GLY A 231 11.94 5.39 -16.22
CA GLY A 231 10.88 5.83 -15.32
C GLY A 231 10.21 7.12 -15.77
N PRO A 232 9.15 7.55 -15.10
CA PRO A 232 8.48 8.80 -15.39
C PRO A 232 9.40 10.02 -15.31
N SER A 233 9.21 10.90 -16.28
CA SER A 233 9.75 12.27 -16.26
C SER A 233 8.81 13.21 -15.53
N VAL A 234 9.24 14.46 -15.32
CA VAL A 234 8.38 15.56 -14.82
C VAL A 234 7.10 15.71 -15.67
N GLY A 235 7.22 15.52 -16.98
CA GLY A 235 6.06 15.51 -17.88
C GLY A 235 5.15 14.32 -17.67
N GLY A 236 5.72 13.13 -17.43
CA GLY A 236 4.96 11.93 -17.08
C GLY A 236 4.23 12.07 -15.74
N ALA A 237 4.89 12.63 -14.73
CA ALA A 237 4.24 12.94 -13.44
C ALA A 237 3.07 13.92 -13.61
N LYS A 238 3.27 14.98 -14.41
CA LYS A 238 2.18 15.93 -14.72
C LYS A 238 0.99 15.25 -15.39
N PHE A 239 1.21 14.31 -16.29
CA PHE A 239 0.13 13.53 -16.91
C PHE A 239 -0.69 12.78 -15.86
N LEU A 240 -0.06 12.11 -14.91
CA LEU A 240 -0.74 11.39 -13.82
C LEU A 240 -1.55 12.33 -12.93
N ILE A 241 -0.99 13.49 -12.58
CA ILE A 241 -1.65 14.53 -11.79
C ILE A 241 -2.88 15.08 -12.52
N ASP A 242 -2.73 15.45 -13.79
CA ASP A 242 -3.80 16.03 -14.61
C ASP A 242 -4.99 15.05 -14.77
N HIS A 243 -4.74 13.75 -14.76
CA HIS A 243 -5.77 12.70 -14.79
C HIS A 243 -6.31 12.35 -13.41
N GLY A 244 -5.78 12.97 -12.35
CA GLY A 244 -6.28 12.83 -10.99
C GLY A 244 -5.98 11.48 -10.34
N ALA A 245 -4.87 10.84 -10.70
CA ALA A 245 -4.38 9.65 -10.00
C ALA A 245 -4.14 9.99 -8.51
N ARG A 246 -4.43 9.04 -7.61
CA ARG A 246 -4.17 9.22 -6.18
C ARG A 246 -3.06 8.31 -5.65
N VAL A 247 -2.83 7.22 -6.31
CA VAL A 247 -1.71 6.32 -6.08
C VAL A 247 -1.08 6.02 -7.43
N VAL A 248 0.22 6.11 -7.52
CA VAL A 248 0.98 5.70 -8.71
C VAL A 248 2.02 4.68 -8.32
N GLY A 249 2.49 3.88 -9.26
CA GLY A 249 3.55 2.92 -8.98
C GLY A 249 4.21 2.40 -10.24
N ASP A 250 5.38 1.80 -10.07
CA ASP A 250 6.09 1.12 -11.15
C ASP A 250 6.92 -0.08 -10.69
N ASP A 251 7.61 -0.70 -11.63
CA ASP A 251 8.46 -1.86 -11.44
C ASP A 251 9.96 -1.50 -11.33
N THR A 252 10.28 -0.27 -10.88
CA THR A 252 11.65 0.20 -10.63
C THR A 252 11.94 0.50 -9.17
N LEU A 253 13.19 0.77 -8.81
CA LEU A 253 13.61 0.97 -7.42
C LEU A 253 13.22 2.35 -6.87
N THR A 254 13.04 3.36 -7.71
CA THR A 254 12.78 4.74 -7.30
C THR A 254 11.78 5.46 -8.20
N PHE A 255 10.85 4.72 -8.77
CA PHE A 255 9.78 5.25 -9.62
C PHE A 255 10.29 6.11 -10.80
N GLU A 256 10.95 7.24 -10.54
CA GLU A 256 11.39 8.17 -11.60
C GLU A 256 12.67 7.73 -12.31
N MET A 257 12.83 8.21 -13.54
CA MET A 257 14.02 7.95 -14.35
C MET A 257 15.31 8.31 -13.60
N ARG A 258 16.35 7.50 -13.74
CA ARG A 258 17.67 7.75 -13.16
C ARG A 258 18.70 8.18 -14.19
N PRO A 259 19.62 9.12 -13.82
CA PRO A 259 19.71 9.77 -12.50
C PRO A 259 18.52 10.71 -12.26
N PRO A 260 17.97 10.78 -11.03
CA PRO A 260 16.77 11.57 -10.72
C PRO A 260 17.13 13.06 -10.54
N ILE A 261 17.72 13.65 -11.58
CA ILE A 261 18.19 15.04 -11.57
C ILE A 261 17.80 15.79 -12.84
N ILE A 262 17.43 17.05 -12.68
CA ILE A 262 17.23 17.98 -13.79
C ILE A 262 18.05 19.26 -13.61
N ASN A 263 18.41 19.87 -14.73
CA ASN A 263 19.15 21.14 -14.77
C ASN A 263 20.44 21.17 -13.95
N PRO A 264 21.35 20.18 -14.03
CA PRO A 264 22.58 20.18 -13.25
C PRO A 264 23.42 21.42 -13.53
N GLY A 265 23.94 22.06 -12.47
CA GLY A 265 24.73 23.26 -12.55
C GLY A 265 23.98 24.55 -12.90
N LYS A 266 22.64 24.54 -12.93
CA LYS A 266 21.80 25.73 -13.16
C LYS A 266 21.08 26.15 -11.88
N PRO A 267 20.60 27.40 -11.78
CA PRO A 267 19.88 27.89 -10.61
C PRO A 267 18.59 27.09 -10.26
N ASN A 268 18.00 26.43 -11.24
CA ASN A 268 16.81 25.58 -11.09
C ASN A 268 17.17 24.08 -11.07
N PHE A 269 18.33 23.73 -10.55
CA PHE A 269 18.74 22.35 -10.29
C PHE A 269 17.79 21.69 -9.30
N GLN A 270 17.34 20.49 -9.60
CA GLN A 270 16.49 19.68 -8.71
C GLN A 270 16.96 18.22 -8.69
N VAL A 271 16.79 17.60 -7.54
CA VAL A 271 16.98 16.16 -7.29
C VAL A 271 15.65 15.57 -6.92
N PHE A 272 15.29 14.40 -7.45
CA PHE A 272 13.99 13.76 -7.30
C PHE A 272 12.80 14.68 -7.66
N PRO A 273 12.84 15.31 -8.84
CA PRO A 273 11.81 16.27 -9.24
C PRO A 273 10.41 15.65 -9.38
N VAL A 274 10.31 14.37 -9.76
CA VAL A 274 9.04 13.65 -9.91
C VAL A 274 8.44 13.33 -8.55
N HIS A 275 9.23 12.85 -7.59
CA HIS A 275 8.78 12.65 -6.21
C HIS A 275 8.27 13.95 -5.59
N MET A 276 9.02 15.05 -5.75
CA MET A 276 8.59 16.36 -5.25
C MET A 276 7.25 16.77 -5.85
N GLN A 277 7.07 16.59 -7.17
CA GLN A 277 5.85 16.97 -7.87
C GLN A 277 4.63 16.11 -7.47
N LEU A 278 4.83 14.80 -7.32
CA LEU A 278 3.76 13.87 -6.95
C LEU A 278 3.41 13.96 -5.47
N ILE A 279 4.41 13.84 -4.59
CA ILE A 279 4.19 13.76 -3.15
C ILE A 279 4.01 15.15 -2.56
N ALA A 280 5.06 16.00 -2.61
CA ALA A 280 5.06 17.27 -1.89
C ALA A 280 4.08 18.30 -2.47
N ASP A 281 3.95 18.35 -3.82
CA ASP A 281 3.08 19.34 -4.46
C ASP A 281 1.65 18.85 -4.62
N SER A 282 1.42 17.52 -4.82
CA SER A 282 0.13 16.98 -5.25
C SER A 282 -0.52 15.98 -4.29
N GLY A 283 0.17 15.51 -3.25
CA GLY A 283 -0.37 14.57 -2.28
C GLY A 283 -0.72 13.20 -2.87
N ILE A 284 0.08 12.72 -3.81
CA ILE A 284 -0.07 11.43 -4.48
C ILE A 284 0.93 10.44 -3.89
N TYR A 285 0.47 9.25 -3.51
CA TYR A 285 1.29 8.16 -2.99
C TYR A 285 2.07 7.50 -4.13
N ILE A 286 3.33 7.10 -3.88
CA ILE A 286 4.16 6.37 -4.83
C ILE A 286 4.39 4.94 -4.34
N ILE A 287 4.24 3.96 -5.22
CA ILE A 287 4.59 2.55 -4.98
C ILE A 287 5.77 2.20 -5.88
N GLU A 288 6.80 1.62 -5.29
CA GLU A 288 8.02 1.19 -5.96
C GLU A 288 8.19 -0.31 -5.89
N ASN A 289 9.03 -0.89 -6.76
CA ASN A 289 9.38 -2.31 -6.76
C ASN A 289 8.20 -3.26 -6.98
N LEU A 290 7.24 -2.88 -7.83
CA LEU A 290 6.14 -3.78 -8.21
C LEU A 290 6.63 -4.89 -9.15
N ASN A 291 6.01 -6.06 -9.06
CA ASN A 291 6.11 -7.12 -10.05
C ASN A 291 4.89 -7.04 -10.98
N LEU A 292 5.04 -6.45 -12.15
CA LEU A 292 3.95 -6.20 -13.09
C LEU A 292 3.91 -7.20 -14.27
N GLU A 293 4.79 -8.21 -14.27
CA GLU A 293 4.94 -9.13 -15.40
C GLU A 293 3.66 -9.93 -15.68
N GLU A 294 3.05 -10.50 -14.64
CA GLU A 294 1.86 -11.34 -14.81
C GLU A 294 0.64 -10.52 -15.28
N LEU A 295 0.52 -9.24 -14.87
CA LEU A 295 -0.49 -8.32 -15.41
C LEU A 295 -0.26 -8.05 -16.90
N SER A 296 1.00 -7.82 -17.29
CA SER A 296 1.39 -7.60 -18.68
C SER A 296 1.11 -8.83 -19.55
N GLU A 297 1.47 -10.02 -19.08
CA GLU A 297 1.21 -11.28 -19.79
C GLU A 297 -0.29 -11.53 -19.98
N ALA A 298 -1.08 -11.26 -18.95
CA ALA A 298 -2.53 -11.36 -18.98
C ALA A 298 -3.19 -10.22 -19.79
N LYS A 299 -2.44 -9.19 -20.20
CA LYS A 299 -2.97 -7.95 -20.79
C LYS A 299 -4.09 -7.33 -19.95
N ALA A 300 -3.96 -7.48 -18.64
CA ALA A 300 -4.92 -6.97 -17.66
C ALA A 300 -4.63 -5.48 -17.40
N TYR A 301 -5.17 -4.62 -18.25
CA TYR A 301 -4.91 -3.18 -18.21
C TYR A 301 -5.86 -2.42 -17.28
N GLU A 302 -6.97 -3.03 -16.89
CA GLU A 302 -7.92 -2.54 -15.89
C GLU A 302 -8.29 -3.68 -14.93
N PHE A 303 -8.19 -3.43 -13.62
CA PHE A 303 -8.39 -4.45 -12.58
C PHE A 303 -8.82 -3.80 -11.26
N VAL A 304 -9.19 -4.61 -10.28
CA VAL A 304 -9.28 -4.14 -8.89
C VAL A 304 -7.92 -4.36 -8.24
N VAL A 305 -7.33 -3.30 -7.72
CA VAL A 305 -6.07 -3.36 -6.98
C VAL A 305 -6.32 -3.31 -5.47
N VAL A 306 -5.54 -4.09 -4.72
CA VAL A 306 -5.50 -4.05 -3.26
C VAL A 306 -4.10 -3.63 -2.82
N VAL A 307 -4.04 -2.51 -2.08
CA VAL A 307 -2.82 -1.87 -1.60
C VAL A 307 -2.88 -1.77 -0.07
N PRO A 308 -2.42 -2.79 0.68
CA PRO A 308 -2.53 -2.86 2.13
C PRO A 308 -1.23 -2.42 2.84
N PRO A 309 -0.95 -1.12 3.02
CA PRO A 309 0.22 -0.69 3.79
C PRO A 309 0.07 -1.07 5.26
N LEU A 310 1.19 -1.24 5.95
CA LEU A 310 1.21 -1.40 7.40
C LEU A 310 0.77 -0.09 8.07
N LYS A 311 -0.04 -0.20 9.12
CA LYS A 311 -0.50 0.97 9.88
C LYS A 311 0.51 1.34 10.95
N VAL A 312 1.63 1.92 10.53
CA VAL A 312 2.74 2.35 11.41
C VAL A 312 2.54 3.81 11.77
N LEU A 313 2.30 4.11 13.05
CA LEU A 313 2.11 5.48 13.53
C LEU A 313 3.31 6.37 13.16
N GLY A 314 3.04 7.48 12.49
CA GLY A 314 4.06 8.44 12.08
C GLY A 314 5.05 7.92 11.03
N GLY A 315 4.78 6.78 10.40
CA GLY A 315 5.67 6.19 9.40
C GLY A 315 5.72 7.00 8.11
N THR A 316 6.91 7.07 7.49
CA THR A 316 7.16 7.76 6.22
C THR A 316 6.80 6.93 5.00
N GLY A 317 6.52 5.65 5.19
CA GLY A 317 6.17 4.68 4.16
C GLY A 317 5.96 3.30 4.77
N SER A 318 5.75 2.30 3.93
CA SER A 318 5.51 0.92 4.34
C SER A 318 5.92 -0.07 3.28
N ALA A 319 6.53 -1.18 3.69
CA ALA A 319 6.46 -2.40 2.89
C ALA A 319 5.00 -2.83 2.74
N LEU A 320 4.63 -3.39 1.60
CA LEU A 320 3.29 -3.92 1.37
C LEU A 320 3.33 -5.17 0.49
N ARG A 321 2.25 -5.92 0.50
CA ARG A 321 2.01 -7.01 -0.45
C ARG A 321 0.80 -6.66 -1.29
N ALA A 322 1.03 -5.91 -2.37
CA ALA A 322 -0.01 -5.52 -3.31
C ALA A 322 -0.45 -6.71 -4.16
N PHE A 323 -1.72 -6.75 -4.53
CA PHE A 323 -2.23 -7.74 -5.49
C PHE A 323 -3.38 -7.18 -6.33
N ALA A 324 -3.60 -7.78 -7.49
CA ALA A 324 -4.69 -7.45 -8.39
C ALA A 324 -5.73 -8.57 -8.45
N LEU A 325 -6.99 -8.19 -8.56
CA LEU A 325 -8.10 -9.07 -8.91
C LEU A 325 -8.49 -8.78 -10.36
N VAL A 326 -8.31 -9.76 -11.22
CA VAL A 326 -8.56 -9.67 -12.67
C VAL A 326 -9.72 -10.57 -13.01
N PRO A 327 -10.66 -10.18 -13.89
CA PRO A 327 -11.65 -11.11 -14.42
C PRO A 327 -10.96 -12.34 -15.00
N ARG A 328 -11.54 -13.52 -14.82
CA ARG A 328 -11.11 -14.72 -15.57
C ARG A 328 -11.73 -14.64 -16.94
N ASP A 329 -10.93 -14.90 -17.96
CA ASP A 329 -11.47 -15.22 -19.27
C ASP A 329 -12.23 -16.54 -19.13
N ASP A 330 -13.54 -16.53 -19.42
CA ASP A 330 -14.42 -17.71 -19.40
C ASP A 330 -14.07 -18.67 -20.56
#